data_ea723c5cb4ef56604b47d191a374098b
#
_entry.id   ea723c5cb4ef56604b47d191a374098b
#
_cell.length_a   1.000
_cell.length_b   1.000
_cell.length_c   1.000
_cell.angle_alpha   90.00
_cell.angle_beta   90.00
_cell.angle_gamma   90.00
#
_symmetry.space_group_name_H-M   'P 1'
#
loop_
_entity.id
_entity.type
_entity.pdbx_description
1 polymer ?
#
loop_
_entity_poly.entity_id
_entity_poly.type
_entity_poly.pdbx_seq_one_letter_code
_entity_poly.pdbx_strand_id
1 'polypeptide(L)'
;MEQKCIYCGKNHDLSESDIIPDALTNARIFNNNVCRIEHNNRFSDMFESKVIEALAFITNELDIKSSKGKNYASYDAVITIEGTDYNLKLHGDNEIFNGRVIKSSDNTQMISSYDKAVKIAKDESKVHPLDVNTIELEKKVKINNAIFFDTAMYRMLSKIAYEWYCSKNNISGYYNEFEDIVKFITTGT
;
A
#
# COMPACT_ATOMS: atom_id res chain seq x y z
N MET A 1 -34.22 -1.15 -11.99
CA MET A 1 -34.13 -1.52 -10.55
C MET A 1 -33.42 -0.40 -9.83
N GLU A 2 -33.83 -0.04 -8.63
CA GLU A 2 -33.16 0.94 -7.80
C GLU A 2 -31.82 0.37 -7.33
N GLN A 3 -30.74 1.12 -7.48
CA GLN A 3 -29.41 0.71 -7.01
C GLN A 3 -29.34 0.80 -5.49
N LYS A 4 -28.83 -0.24 -4.85
CA LYS A 4 -28.66 -0.35 -3.39
C LYS A 4 -27.30 -0.93 -3.06
N CYS A 5 -26.82 -0.64 -1.86
CA CYS A 5 -25.58 -1.19 -1.36
C CYS A 5 -25.68 -2.71 -1.20
N ILE A 6 -24.72 -3.44 -1.75
CA ILE A 6 -24.68 -4.91 -1.67
C ILE A 6 -24.37 -5.42 -0.25
N TYR A 7 -23.85 -4.57 0.64
CA TYR A 7 -23.53 -4.90 2.03
C TYR A 7 -24.65 -4.62 3.03
N CYS A 8 -25.46 -3.57 2.81
CA CYS A 8 -26.48 -3.15 3.79
C CYS A 8 -27.84 -2.82 3.19
N GLY A 9 -28.02 -2.91 1.88
CA GLY A 9 -29.30 -2.63 1.22
C GLY A 9 -29.72 -1.16 1.16
N LYS A 10 -28.93 -0.21 1.69
CA LYS A 10 -29.22 1.24 1.63
C LYS A 10 -29.03 1.77 0.22
N ASN A 11 -29.79 2.79 -0.17
CA ASN A 11 -29.76 3.40 -1.51
C ASN A 11 -29.12 4.80 -1.54
N HIS A 12 -28.46 5.22 -0.47
CA HIS A 12 -27.80 6.52 -0.37
C HIS A 12 -26.29 6.38 -0.21
N ASP A 13 -25.55 7.43 -0.56
CA ASP A 13 -24.10 7.53 -0.46
C ASP A 13 -23.35 6.39 -1.19
N LEU A 14 -23.89 5.92 -2.32
CA LEU A 14 -23.22 4.92 -3.16
C LEU A 14 -21.99 5.53 -3.85
N SER A 15 -20.96 4.73 -4.01
CA SER A 15 -19.70 5.11 -4.66
C SER A 15 -19.12 3.97 -5.49
N GLU A 16 -18.19 4.30 -6.36
CA GLU A 16 -17.31 3.32 -6.98
C GLU A 16 -16.40 2.73 -5.90
N SER A 17 -16.53 1.42 -5.65
CA SER A 17 -15.60 0.65 -4.83
C SER A 17 -14.67 -0.13 -5.76
N ASP A 18 -13.37 0.06 -5.63
CA ASP A 18 -12.40 -0.75 -6.37
C ASP A 18 -12.51 -2.21 -5.89
N ILE A 19 -12.93 -3.12 -6.76
CA ILE A 19 -13.10 -4.55 -6.41
C ILE A 19 -11.76 -5.12 -5.96
N ILE A 20 -10.71 -4.89 -6.73
CA ILE A 20 -9.32 -5.11 -6.32
C ILE A 20 -8.76 -3.74 -5.98
N PRO A 21 -8.16 -3.54 -4.80
CA PRO A 21 -7.57 -2.26 -4.45
C PRO A 21 -6.64 -1.73 -5.54
N ASP A 22 -6.82 -0.45 -5.90
CA ASP A 22 -6.11 0.20 -7.01
C ASP A 22 -4.57 0.09 -6.90
N ALA A 23 -4.04 0.04 -5.67
CA ALA A 23 -2.61 -0.13 -5.43
C ALA A 23 -2.08 -1.57 -5.67
N LEU A 24 -2.97 -2.54 -5.90
CA LEU A 24 -2.61 -3.94 -6.14
C LEU A 24 -2.82 -4.38 -7.60
N THR A 25 -3.30 -3.48 -8.46
CA THR A 25 -3.59 -3.80 -9.86
C THR A 25 -3.44 -2.58 -10.76
N ASN A 26 -3.01 -2.80 -12.00
CA ASN A 26 -3.02 -1.77 -13.05
C ASN A 26 -4.41 -1.65 -13.72
N ALA A 27 -5.36 -2.52 -13.37
CA ALA A 27 -6.69 -2.56 -13.94
C ALA A 27 -7.70 -1.85 -13.01
N ARG A 28 -8.48 -0.93 -13.58
CA ARG A 28 -9.57 -0.27 -12.85
C ARG A 28 -10.85 -1.08 -12.98
N ILE A 29 -11.14 -1.89 -11.96
CA ILE A 29 -12.33 -2.74 -11.88
C ILE A 29 -13.10 -2.34 -10.62
N PHE A 30 -14.36 -1.90 -10.77
CA PHE A 30 -15.12 -1.35 -9.65
C PHE A 30 -16.58 -1.85 -9.60
N ASN A 31 -17.17 -1.72 -8.42
CA ASN A 31 -18.58 -1.94 -8.15
C ASN A 31 -19.23 -0.62 -7.70
N ASN A 32 -20.34 -0.22 -8.32
CA ASN A 32 -21.01 1.05 -8.02
C ASN A 32 -22.03 0.95 -6.87
N ASN A 33 -22.23 -0.24 -6.32
CA ASN A 33 -23.29 -0.52 -5.35
C ASN A 33 -22.71 -0.72 -3.95
N VAL A 34 -21.79 0.16 -3.52
CA VAL A 34 -21.13 0.11 -2.21
C VAL A 34 -21.25 1.49 -1.54
N CYS A 35 -21.73 1.54 -0.30
CA CYS A 35 -21.75 2.79 0.48
C CYS A 35 -20.33 3.33 0.68
N ARG A 36 -20.13 4.62 0.41
CA ARG A 36 -18.82 5.27 0.50
C ARG A 36 -18.27 5.24 1.92
N ILE A 37 -19.00 5.79 2.87
CA ILE A 37 -18.53 5.98 4.25
C ILE A 37 -18.60 4.68 5.03
N GLU A 38 -19.76 3.99 4.99
CA GLU A 38 -20.02 2.83 5.84
C GLU A 38 -19.22 1.59 5.43
N HIS A 39 -18.82 1.47 4.15
CA HIS A 39 -18.14 0.30 3.61
C HIS A 39 -16.85 0.64 2.88
N ASN A 40 -16.90 1.33 1.73
CA ASN A 40 -15.71 1.54 0.89
C ASN A 40 -14.54 2.18 1.64
N ASN A 41 -14.73 3.33 2.26
CA ASN A 41 -13.67 3.99 3.04
C ASN A 41 -13.27 3.15 4.27
N ARG A 42 -14.25 2.56 4.94
CA ARG A 42 -14.01 1.76 6.13
C ARG A 42 -13.21 0.49 5.85
N PHE A 43 -13.41 -0.17 4.71
CA PHE A 43 -12.62 -1.34 4.31
C PHE A 43 -11.16 -0.98 4.08
N SER A 44 -10.90 0.20 3.49
CA SER A 44 -9.55 0.72 3.36
C SER A 44 -8.83 0.79 4.71
N ASP A 45 -9.48 1.35 5.74
CA ASP A 45 -8.91 1.51 7.08
C ASP A 45 -8.80 0.18 7.83
N MET A 46 -9.78 -0.72 7.67
CA MET A 46 -9.87 -1.94 8.46
C MET A 46 -8.91 -3.06 8.02
N PHE A 47 -8.68 -3.22 6.71
CA PHE A 47 -7.89 -4.34 6.21
C PHE A 47 -7.13 -4.07 4.90
N GLU A 48 -7.65 -3.25 3.97
CA GLU A 48 -6.98 -3.09 2.66
C GLU A 48 -5.63 -2.42 2.78
N SER A 49 -5.52 -1.33 3.56
CA SER A 49 -4.25 -0.61 3.76
C SER A 49 -3.16 -1.52 4.33
N LYS A 50 -3.51 -2.39 5.28
CA LYS A 50 -2.59 -3.37 5.86
C LYS A 50 -2.05 -4.36 4.83
N VAL A 51 -2.93 -4.86 3.95
CA VAL A 51 -2.53 -5.79 2.90
C VAL A 51 -1.73 -5.09 1.81
N ILE A 52 -2.14 -3.89 1.39
CA ILE A 52 -1.41 -3.08 0.41
C ILE A 52 0.02 -2.80 0.91
N GLU A 53 0.18 -2.39 2.17
CA GLU A 53 1.50 -2.13 2.76
C GLU A 53 2.36 -3.40 2.77
N ALA A 54 1.79 -4.54 3.17
CA ALA A 54 2.52 -5.80 3.21
C ALA A 54 2.94 -6.33 1.83
N LEU A 55 2.17 -6.04 0.79
CA LEU A 55 2.44 -6.44 -0.59
C LEU A 55 3.18 -5.37 -1.40
N ALA A 56 3.46 -4.21 -0.83
CA ALA A 56 4.01 -3.06 -1.55
C ALA A 56 5.32 -3.36 -2.27
N PHE A 57 6.22 -4.15 -1.67
CA PHE A 57 7.45 -4.59 -2.34
C PHE A 57 7.13 -5.39 -3.60
N ILE A 58 6.22 -6.36 -3.51
CA ILE A 58 5.83 -7.23 -4.64
C ILE A 58 5.20 -6.40 -5.76
N THR A 59 4.29 -5.46 -5.44
CA THR A 59 3.65 -4.60 -6.44
C THR A 59 4.65 -3.67 -7.12
N ASN A 60 5.68 -3.21 -6.40
CA ASN A 60 6.77 -2.43 -6.99
C ASN A 60 7.60 -3.26 -7.97
N GLU A 61 7.99 -4.48 -7.61
CA GLU A 61 8.77 -5.38 -8.49
C GLU A 61 7.97 -5.79 -9.75
N LEU A 62 6.63 -5.77 -9.68
CA LEU A 62 5.74 -6.05 -10.80
C LEU A 62 5.34 -4.80 -11.61
N ASP A 63 5.93 -3.64 -11.34
CA ASP A 63 5.61 -2.33 -11.94
C ASP A 63 4.11 -1.97 -11.84
N ILE A 64 3.46 -2.33 -10.71
CA ILE A 64 2.07 -1.99 -10.45
C ILE A 64 1.99 -0.62 -9.80
N LYS A 65 1.30 0.31 -10.47
CA LYS A 65 1.05 1.69 -10.02
C LYS A 65 -0.43 1.91 -9.77
N SER A 66 -0.75 2.71 -8.77
CA SER A 66 -2.12 3.20 -8.61
C SER A 66 -2.59 3.92 -9.88
N SER A 67 -3.77 3.57 -10.38
CA SER A 67 -4.35 4.14 -11.61
C SER A 67 -4.64 5.64 -11.44
N LYS A 68 -5.02 6.08 -10.24
CA LYS A 68 -5.39 7.47 -9.93
C LYS A 68 -4.18 8.39 -9.82
N GLY A 69 -3.11 7.94 -9.14
CA GLY A 69 -1.93 8.74 -8.86
C GLY A 69 -0.70 8.37 -9.68
N LYS A 70 -0.72 7.27 -10.41
CA LYS A 70 0.44 6.68 -11.07
C LYS A 70 1.63 6.48 -10.12
N ASN A 71 1.32 6.31 -8.83
CA ASN A 71 2.31 6.16 -7.77
C ASN A 71 2.40 4.70 -7.33
N TYR A 72 3.59 4.29 -6.95
CA TYR A 72 3.79 3.00 -6.30
C TYR A 72 3.41 3.05 -4.83
N ALA A 73 2.97 1.94 -4.27
CA ALA A 73 2.88 1.76 -2.83
C ALA A 73 4.29 1.80 -2.21
N SER A 74 4.44 2.45 -1.06
CA SER A 74 5.74 2.52 -0.38
C SER A 74 5.98 1.31 0.52
N TYR A 75 7.22 0.86 0.62
CA TYR A 75 7.66 -0.23 1.49
C TYR A 75 8.94 0.11 2.24
N ASP A 76 9.14 -0.52 3.40
CA ASP A 76 10.35 -0.32 4.20
C ASP A 76 11.48 -1.20 3.66
N ALA A 77 12.66 -0.59 3.53
CA ALA A 77 13.88 -1.26 3.10
C ALA A 77 15.07 -0.84 3.97
N VAL A 78 16.06 -1.71 4.05
CA VAL A 78 17.37 -1.40 4.60
C VAL A 78 18.36 -1.37 3.45
N ILE A 79 19.13 -0.31 3.35
CA ILE A 79 20.24 -0.21 2.40
C ILE A 79 21.53 -0.24 3.17
N THR A 80 22.43 -1.13 2.80
CA THR A 80 23.79 -1.18 3.34
C THR A 80 24.72 -0.45 2.39
N ILE A 81 25.44 0.55 2.90
CA ILE A 81 26.43 1.33 2.19
C ILE A 81 27.71 1.31 3.02
N GLU A 82 28.80 0.82 2.46
CA GLU A 82 30.10 0.71 3.14
C GLU A 82 29.98 0.07 4.54
N GLY A 83 29.16 -0.97 4.65
CA GLY A 83 28.94 -1.70 5.90
C GLY A 83 28.00 -1.02 6.91
N THR A 84 27.44 0.16 6.60
CA THR A 84 26.48 0.86 7.45
C THR A 84 25.06 0.68 6.91
N ASP A 85 24.12 0.31 7.78
CA ASP A 85 22.72 0.10 7.43
C ASP A 85 21.90 1.39 7.61
N TYR A 86 21.11 1.71 6.58
CA TYR A 86 20.21 2.86 6.54
C TYR A 86 18.77 2.41 6.31
N ASN A 87 17.86 2.83 7.20
CA ASN A 87 16.44 2.53 7.07
C ASN A 87 15.76 3.58 6.20
N LEU A 88 15.01 3.16 5.19
CA LEU A 88 14.26 4.07 4.34
C LEU A 88 12.97 3.47 3.83
N LYS A 89 12.07 4.37 3.44
CA LYS A 89 10.83 4.04 2.76
C LYS A 89 11.04 4.25 1.27
N LEU A 90 10.90 3.19 0.49
CA LEU A 90 11.07 3.19 -0.97
C LEU A 90 9.72 3.11 -1.68
N HIS A 91 9.66 3.64 -2.89
CA HIS A 91 8.55 3.49 -3.83
C HIS A 91 9.06 3.65 -5.27
N GLY A 92 8.64 2.77 -6.18
CA GLY A 92 9.05 2.80 -7.59
C GLY A 92 10.53 2.52 -7.82
N ASP A 93 11.04 2.96 -8.96
CA ASP A 93 12.41 2.71 -9.45
C ASP A 93 13.53 3.42 -8.69
N ASN A 94 13.28 3.71 -7.42
CA ASN A 94 14.36 3.94 -6.45
C ASN A 94 15.29 5.11 -6.69
N GLU A 95 14.76 6.29 -6.65
CA GLU A 95 15.58 7.44 -6.30
C GLU A 95 15.97 7.38 -4.81
N ILE A 96 16.87 6.46 -4.46
CA ILE A 96 17.38 6.33 -3.10
C ILE A 96 17.93 7.67 -2.62
N PHE A 97 18.65 8.38 -3.50
CA PHE A 97 19.32 9.64 -3.23
C PHE A 97 18.58 10.89 -3.72
N ASN A 98 17.26 10.91 -3.75
CA ASN A 98 16.45 12.03 -4.24
C ASN A 98 16.49 13.31 -3.39
N GLY A 99 17.61 13.59 -2.73
CA GLY A 99 17.83 14.79 -1.90
C GLY A 99 17.15 14.75 -0.53
N ARG A 100 16.56 13.62 -0.13
CA ARG A 100 16.09 13.41 1.26
C ARG A 100 17.26 13.16 2.19
N VAL A 101 17.04 13.36 3.49
CA VAL A 101 17.98 12.95 4.53
C VAL A 101 17.69 11.51 4.89
N ILE A 102 18.69 10.64 4.77
CA ILE A 102 18.64 9.23 5.15
C ILE A 102 19.52 9.05 6.37
N LYS A 103 18.99 8.43 7.43
CA LYS A 103 19.73 8.18 8.66
C LYS A 103 20.12 6.72 8.77
N SER A 104 21.31 6.46 9.29
CA SER A 104 21.72 5.11 9.66
C SER A 104 20.80 4.53 10.74
N SER A 105 20.76 3.21 10.81
CA SER A 105 19.88 2.49 11.74
C SER A 105 20.19 2.82 13.21
N ASP A 106 21.45 3.17 13.52
CA ASP A 106 21.91 3.61 14.84
C ASP A 106 21.85 5.13 15.05
N ASN A 107 21.40 5.90 14.04
CA ASN A 107 21.35 7.37 14.02
C ASN A 107 22.72 8.07 14.18
N THR A 108 23.84 7.40 13.97
CA THR A 108 25.18 7.99 14.09
C THR A 108 25.62 8.68 12.80
N GLN A 109 25.12 8.24 11.66
CA GLN A 109 25.45 8.76 10.34
C GLN A 109 24.20 9.20 9.58
N MET A 110 24.39 10.07 8.58
CA MET A 110 23.34 10.46 7.66
C MET A 110 23.88 10.67 6.25
N ILE A 111 23.05 10.41 5.27
CA ILE A 111 23.30 10.72 3.87
C ILE A 111 22.29 11.76 3.41
N SER A 112 22.75 12.79 2.68
CA SER A 112 21.93 13.86 2.16
C SER A 112 22.62 14.53 0.98
N SER A 113 21.94 15.49 0.31
CA SER A 113 22.63 16.42 -0.59
C SER A 113 23.66 17.23 0.18
N TYR A 114 24.76 17.62 -0.48
CA TYR A 114 25.89 18.33 0.13
C TYR A 114 25.44 19.55 0.95
N ASP A 115 24.63 20.45 0.35
CA ASP A 115 24.15 21.65 1.03
C ASP A 115 23.35 21.38 2.31
N LYS A 116 22.54 20.31 2.32
CA LYS A 116 21.79 19.89 3.51
C LYS A 116 22.71 19.28 4.55
N ALA A 117 23.68 18.45 4.13
CA ALA A 117 24.65 17.82 5.02
C ALA A 117 25.46 18.87 5.78
N VAL A 118 26.01 19.89 5.08
CA VAL A 118 26.75 21.01 5.68
C VAL A 118 25.89 21.77 6.69
N LYS A 119 24.64 22.12 6.31
CA LYS A 119 23.69 22.81 7.24
C LYS A 119 23.41 22.04 8.50
N ILE A 120 23.26 20.72 8.41
CA ILE A 120 22.96 19.86 9.56
C ILE A 120 24.20 19.66 10.42
N ALA A 121 25.36 19.36 9.79
CA ALA A 121 26.62 19.13 10.49
C ALA A 121 27.16 20.41 11.15
N LYS A 122 26.82 21.60 10.65
CA LYS A 122 27.36 22.92 11.05
C LYS A 122 28.89 22.99 10.98
N ASP A 123 29.51 22.05 10.28
CA ASP A 123 30.97 21.90 10.16
C ASP A 123 31.23 21.10 8.88
N GLU A 124 31.80 21.78 7.90
CA GLU A 124 32.09 21.18 6.58
C GLU A 124 33.11 20.05 6.65
N SER A 125 34.01 20.10 7.61
CA SER A 125 35.03 19.05 7.81
C SER A 125 34.47 17.69 8.19
N LYS A 126 33.20 17.66 8.64
CA LYS A 126 32.45 16.44 8.98
C LYS A 126 31.63 15.87 7.82
N VAL A 127 31.64 16.56 6.69
CA VAL A 127 30.89 16.13 5.49
C VAL A 127 31.86 15.45 4.52
N HIS A 128 31.64 14.17 4.27
CA HIS A 128 32.42 13.39 3.34
C HIS A 128 31.62 13.14 2.06
N PRO A 129 32.15 13.51 0.87
CA PRO A 129 31.49 13.23 -0.38
C PRO A 129 31.44 11.72 -0.63
N LEU A 130 30.27 11.25 -1.06
CA LEU A 130 30.01 9.86 -1.40
C LEU A 130 29.89 9.75 -2.91
N ASP A 131 30.76 8.95 -3.56
CA ASP A 131 30.67 8.73 -5.01
C ASP A 131 29.63 7.65 -5.32
N VAL A 132 28.44 8.09 -5.70
CA VAL A 132 27.31 7.20 -6.01
C VAL A 132 27.56 6.23 -7.17
N ASN A 133 28.58 6.47 -8.00
CA ASN A 133 28.90 5.58 -9.13
C ASN A 133 29.81 4.40 -8.72
N THR A 134 30.50 4.52 -7.59
CA THR A 134 31.44 3.52 -7.11
C THR A 134 30.97 2.78 -5.87
N ILE A 135 29.84 3.18 -5.30
CA ILE A 135 29.29 2.56 -4.09
C ILE A 135 28.72 1.20 -4.41
N GLU A 136 29.15 0.22 -3.66
CA GLU A 136 28.48 -1.06 -3.56
C GLU A 136 27.24 -0.92 -2.66
N LEU A 137 26.05 -1.11 -3.24
CA LEU A 137 24.78 -0.89 -2.59
C LEU A 137 24.01 -2.21 -2.49
N GLU A 138 23.79 -2.67 -1.28
CA GLU A 138 22.95 -3.84 -1.00
C GLU A 138 21.57 -3.38 -0.49
N LYS A 139 20.50 -3.79 -1.19
CA LYS A 139 19.12 -3.54 -0.77
C LYS A 139 18.54 -4.78 -0.10
N LYS A 140 18.16 -4.67 1.16
CA LYS A 140 17.49 -5.72 1.95
C LYS A 140 16.02 -5.32 2.17
N VAL A 141 15.09 -6.22 1.87
CA VAL A 141 13.67 -6.02 2.11
C VAL A 141 13.16 -7.12 3.04
N LYS A 142 12.47 -6.72 4.10
CA LYS A 142 11.82 -7.66 5.01
C LYS A 142 10.39 -7.92 4.54
N ILE A 143 10.14 -9.11 4.00
CA ILE A 143 8.80 -9.55 3.62
C ILE A 143 8.15 -10.23 4.82
N ASN A 144 6.99 -9.73 5.24
CA ASN A 144 6.21 -10.34 6.31
C ASN A 144 5.23 -11.38 5.72
N ASN A 145 5.63 -12.64 5.70
CA ASN A 145 4.81 -13.74 5.19
C ASN A 145 3.53 -13.98 6.01
N ALA A 146 3.46 -13.50 7.26
CA ALA A 146 2.29 -13.70 8.12
C ALA A 146 1.03 -13.04 7.54
N ILE A 147 1.17 -12.05 6.64
CA ILE A 147 0.03 -11.40 5.97
C ILE A 147 -0.84 -12.41 5.21
N PHE A 148 -0.26 -13.44 4.60
CA PHE A 148 -1.00 -14.44 3.83
C PHE A 148 -1.93 -15.30 4.69
N PHE A 149 -1.70 -15.32 6.01
CA PHE A 149 -2.51 -16.05 6.99
C PHE A 149 -3.27 -15.11 7.95
N ASP A 150 -3.25 -13.80 7.65
CA ASP A 150 -3.91 -12.79 8.47
C ASP A 150 -5.38 -12.62 8.07
N THR A 151 -6.24 -12.38 9.05
CA THR A 151 -7.67 -12.10 8.81
C THR A 151 -7.88 -10.94 7.82
N ALA A 152 -6.99 -9.94 7.81
CA ALA A 152 -7.07 -8.84 6.83
C ALA A 152 -6.97 -9.34 5.39
N MET A 153 -6.06 -10.27 5.10
CA MET A 153 -5.94 -10.89 3.77
C MET A 153 -7.20 -11.66 3.40
N TYR A 154 -7.71 -12.49 4.30
CA TYR A 154 -8.93 -13.26 4.03
C TYR A 154 -10.15 -12.37 3.80
N ARG A 155 -10.29 -11.30 4.59
CA ARG A 155 -11.37 -10.31 4.39
C ARG A 155 -11.26 -9.61 3.04
N MET A 156 -10.04 -9.21 2.64
CA MET A 156 -9.81 -8.60 1.33
C MET A 156 -10.14 -9.58 0.19
N LEU A 157 -9.69 -10.83 0.27
CA LEU A 157 -10.00 -11.84 -0.74
C LEU A 157 -11.51 -12.12 -0.82
N SER A 158 -12.19 -12.19 0.33
CA SER A 158 -13.65 -12.36 0.39
C SER A 158 -14.38 -11.16 -0.19
N LYS A 159 -13.93 -9.92 0.08
CA LYS A 159 -14.46 -8.71 -0.55
C LYS A 159 -14.32 -8.77 -2.06
N ILE A 160 -13.13 -9.08 -2.56
CA ILE A 160 -12.86 -9.20 -4.01
C ILE A 160 -13.81 -10.22 -4.65
N ALA A 161 -13.91 -11.40 -4.07
CA ALA A 161 -14.78 -12.47 -4.58
C ALA A 161 -16.25 -12.06 -4.59
N TYR A 162 -16.75 -11.48 -3.49
CA TYR A 162 -18.13 -11.04 -3.34
C TYR A 162 -18.49 -9.89 -4.27
N GLU A 163 -17.69 -8.83 -4.31
CA GLU A 163 -17.96 -7.68 -5.18
C GLU A 163 -17.85 -8.05 -6.66
N TRP A 164 -16.90 -8.93 -7.01
CA TRP A 164 -16.78 -9.47 -8.36
C TRP A 164 -18.00 -10.30 -8.75
N TYR A 165 -18.45 -11.19 -7.88
CA TYR A 165 -19.65 -11.99 -8.10
C TYR A 165 -20.88 -11.10 -8.29
N CYS A 166 -21.08 -10.13 -7.42
CA CYS A 166 -22.20 -9.17 -7.52
C CYS A 166 -22.13 -8.39 -8.85
N SER A 167 -20.98 -7.90 -9.24
CA SER A 167 -20.78 -7.17 -10.50
C SER A 167 -21.10 -8.04 -11.72
N LYS A 168 -20.63 -9.29 -11.75
CA LYS A 168 -20.85 -10.21 -12.88
C LYS A 168 -22.29 -10.66 -13.01
N ASN A 169 -23.03 -10.74 -11.91
CA ASN A 169 -24.42 -11.20 -11.90
C ASN A 169 -25.43 -10.03 -11.83
N ASN A 170 -24.97 -8.78 -11.98
CA ASN A 170 -25.82 -7.57 -11.91
C ASN A 170 -26.61 -7.48 -10.59
N ILE A 171 -26.02 -7.92 -9.49
CA ILE A 171 -26.59 -7.82 -8.16
C ILE A 171 -26.41 -6.39 -7.65
N SER A 172 -27.52 -5.70 -7.37
CA SER A 172 -27.55 -4.29 -6.98
C SER A 172 -28.25 -4.07 -5.64
N GLY A 173 -28.03 -4.96 -4.66
CA GLY A 173 -28.61 -4.87 -3.34
C GLY A 173 -28.16 -6.01 -2.44
N TYR A 174 -28.49 -5.89 -1.14
CA TYR A 174 -28.20 -6.91 -0.15
C TYR A 174 -29.25 -8.05 -0.23
N TYR A 175 -28.76 -9.29 -0.13
CA TYR A 175 -29.57 -10.50 -0.07
C TYR A 175 -29.11 -11.36 1.12
N ASN A 176 -30.08 -11.94 1.84
CA ASN A 176 -29.79 -12.73 3.06
C ASN A 176 -28.93 -13.98 2.80
N GLU A 177 -28.94 -14.52 1.60
CA GLU A 177 -28.11 -15.65 1.19
C GLU A 177 -26.59 -15.35 1.25
N PHE A 178 -26.22 -14.06 1.29
CA PHE A 178 -24.86 -13.60 1.43
C PHE A 178 -24.51 -13.11 2.84
N GLU A 179 -25.39 -13.29 3.82
CA GLU A 179 -25.24 -12.75 5.17
C GLU A 179 -23.89 -13.14 5.80
N ASP A 180 -23.50 -14.41 5.72
CA ASP A 180 -22.28 -14.91 6.34
C ASP A 180 -21.02 -14.28 5.73
N ILE A 181 -20.93 -14.20 4.39
CA ILE A 181 -19.79 -13.57 3.75
C ILE A 181 -19.74 -12.06 4.00
N VAL A 182 -20.90 -11.39 3.96
CA VAL A 182 -21.00 -9.96 4.27
C VAL A 182 -20.59 -9.70 5.72
N LYS A 183 -21.04 -10.52 6.67
CA LYS A 183 -20.65 -10.44 8.07
C LYS A 183 -19.12 -10.63 8.21
N PHE A 184 -18.55 -11.65 7.60
CA PHE A 184 -17.09 -11.87 7.66
C PHE A 184 -16.31 -10.69 7.09
N ILE A 185 -16.71 -10.14 5.93
CA ILE A 185 -16.03 -8.99 5.33
C ILE A 185 -16.13 -7.76 6.25
N THR A 186 -17.29 -7.50 6.85
CA THR A 186 -17.54 -6.28 7.64
C THR A 186 -17.02 -6.35 9.07
N THR A 187 -16.97 -7.53 9.69
CA THR A 187 -16.60 -7.70 11.11
C THR A 187 -15.34 -8.53 11.33
N GLY A 188 -15.00 -9.44 10.42
CA GLY A 188 -13.89 -10.38 10.54
C GLY A 188 -14.23 -11.66 11.32
N THR A 189 -15.53 -11.91 11.60
CA THR A 189 -16.01 -13.08 12.38
C THR A 189 -17.16 -13.77 11.68
#